data_c727c992d614e550bd7a400130a86ae8
#
_entry.id   c727c992d614e550bd7a400130a86ae8
#
_cell.length_a   1.000
_cell.length_b   1.000
_cell.length_c   1.000
_cell.angle_alpha   90.00
_cell.angle_beta   90.00
_cell.angle_gamma   90.00
#
_symmetry.space_group_name_H-M   'P 1'
#
loop_
_entity.id
_entity.type
_entity.pdbx_description
1 polymer ?
#
loop_
_entity_poly.entity_id
_entity_poly.type
_entity_poly.pdbx_seq_one_letter_code
_entity_poly.pdbx_strand_id
1 'polypeptide(L)'
;MWRYPVKSMLGERISEGRVDAAGLRRDRGVAIIDAESGLVATAKHPRLWRDLLKYSATVDGGQVVITSPAGWTLDAASPDVDGRLSAELGRVVHVATDRPDGATVERPDPEDVLAEGVEAAVPAATLEIGMGTPGTTFVDYAPLHLITSATLDEVGVEHVRYRPNLVLETPPGTPPFVENDWVGRELHVGEWTVLRISVPTPRCSVPTLEHGDLPRSPRAVRAVLTRNRVDVPGFGVLPCAGCYAEVVQGGTIRVGDEVTLR
;
A
#
# COMPACT_ATOMS: atom_id res chain seq x y z
N MET A 1 11.36 -4.31 -6.75
CA MET A 1 10.95 -4.10 -5.35
C MET A 1 10.65 -2.63 -5.09
N TRP A 2 9.72 -2.36 -4.18
CA TRP A 2 9.28 -1.00 -3.82
C TRP A 2 9.13 -0.86 -2.31
N ARG A 3 9.50 0.30 -1.81
CA ARG A 3 9.28 0.71 -0.42
C ARG A 3 8.45 2.00 -0.41
N TYR A 4 7.50 2.08 0.51
CA TYR A 4 6.60 3.23 0.69
C TYR A 4 6.76 3.74 2.13
N PRO A 5 7.78 4.57 2.44
CA PRO A 5 8.09 4.93 3.82
C PRO A 5 6.93 5.59 4.56
N VAL A 6 6.13 6.41 3.85
CA VAL A 6 4.96 7.10 4.40
C VAL A 6 3.67 6.52 3.81
N LYS A 7 2.70 6.23 4.67
CA LYS A 7 1.36 5.77 4.25
C LYS A 7 0.73 6.76 3.28
N SER A 8 0.16 6.25 2.19
CA SER A 8 -0.51 7.01 1.12
C SER A 8 0.36 7.98 0.29
N MET A 9 1.65 8.14 0.57
CA MET A 9 2.56 8.87 -0.33
C MET A 9 3.20 7.93 -1.36
N LEU A 10 3.71 8.46 -2.46
CA LEU A 10 4.53 7.72 -3.41
C LEU A 10 5.78 7.18 -2.71
N GLY A 11 6.23 6.03 -3.19
CA GLY A 11 7.41 5.37 -2.63
C GLY A 11 8.62 5.44 -3.57
N GLU A 12 9.59 4.61 -3.27
CA GLU A 12 10.85 4.48 -4.00
C GLU A 12 11.08 3.06 -4.50
N ARG A 13 11.75 2.95 -5.63
CA ARG A 13 12.25 1.69 -6.13
C ARG A 13 13.57 1.35 -5.42
N ILE A 14 13.69 0.12 -4.92
CA ILE A 14 14.89 -0.37 -4.27
C ILE A 14 15.39 -1.65 -4.94
N SER A 15 16.69 -1.86 -4.96
CA SER A 15 17.32 -3.07 -5.51
C SER A 15 17.42 -4.21 -4.48
N GLU A 16 17.52 -3.84 -3.20
CA GLU A 16 17.54 -4.78 -2.09
C GLU A 16 16.82 -4.21 -0.86
N GLY A 17 16.35 -5.08 0.03
CA GLY A 17 15.72 -4.68 1.27
C GLY A 17 15.74 -5.78 2.33
N ARG A 18 15.93 -5.39 3.58
CA ARG A 18 15.83 -6.30 4.71
C ARG A 18 14.37 -6.46 5.12
N VAL A 19 13.96 -7.71 5.30
CA VAL A 19 12.62 -8.10 5.73
C VAL A 19 12.71 -8.78 7.08
N ASP A 20 11.84 -8.42 8.00
CA ASP A 20 11.66 -9.04 9.31
C ASP A 20 10.16 -9.25 9.58
N ALA A 21 9.79 -9.69 10.77
CA ALA A 21 8.39 -9.98 11.11
C ALA A 21 7.42 -8.81 10.88
N ALA A 22 7.89 -7.56 10.96
CA ALA A 22 7.10 -6.37 10.68
C ALA A 22 7.06 -5.98 9.18
N GLY A 23 7.71 -6.77 8.31
CA GLY A 23 7.76 -6.55 6.86
C GLY A 23 9.07 -5.96 6.35
N LEU A 24 9.00 -5.24 5.25
CA LEU A 24 10.14 -4.56 4.66
C LEU A 24 10.55 -3.36 5.53
N ARG A 25 11.81 -3.34 5.93
CA ARG A 25 12.32 -2.30 6.83
C ARG A 25 12.07 -0.89 6.27
N ARG A 26 11.52 -0.01 7.12
CA ARG A 26 11.11 1.37 6.78
C ARG A 26 9.92 1.47 5.80
N ASP A 27 9.22 0.39 5.50
CA ASP A 27 7.99 0.47 4.74
C ASP A 27 6.83 0.84 5.66
N ARG A 28 6.06 1.88 5.28
CA ARG A 28 4.91 2.42 6.04
C ARG A 28 5.21 2.62 7.54
N GLY A 29 6.47 2.96 7.85
CA GLY A 29 6.90 3.30 9.21
C GLY A 29 6.39 4.66 9.67
N VAL A 30 5.87 5.48 8.75
CA VAL A 30 5.38 6.84 9.02
C VAL A 30 3.98 6.99 8.43
N ALA A 31 3.13 7.75 9.13
CA ALA A 31 1.83 8.18 8.63
C ALA A 31 1.51 9.61 9.03
N ILE A 32 0.50 10.16 8.38
CA ILE A 32 -0.10 11.44 8.72
C ILE A 32 -1.36 11.18 9.54
N ILE A 33 -1.50 11.87 10.64
CA ILE A 33 -2.69 11.83 11.51
C ILE A 33 -3.46 13.14 11.35
N ASP A 34 -4.74 13.06 11.10
CA ASP A 34 -5.65 14.21 11.10
C ASP A 34 -5.90 14.66 12.55
N ALA A 35 -5.56 15.88 12.89
CA ALA A 35 -5.67 16.39 14.26
C ALA A 35 -7.13 16.56 14.72
N GLU A 36 -8.07 16.73 13.79
CA GLU A 36 -9.49 16.91 14.10
C GLU A 36 -10.16 15.58 14.45
N SER A 37 -9.94 14.54 13.65
CA SER A 37 -10.58 13.25 13.83
C SER A 37 -9.74 12.24 14.63
N GLY A 38 -8.43 12.45 14.74
CA GLY A 38 -7.48 11.49 15.29
C GLY A 38 -7.21 10.27 14.40
N LEU A 39 -7.80 10.24 13.19
CA LEU A 39 -7.67 9.13 12.27
C LEU A 39 -6.38 9.21 11.45
N VAL A 40 -5.91 8.05 11.01
CA VAL A 40 -4.78 7.99 10.06
C VAL A 40 -5.26 8.45 8.68
N ALA A 41 -4.65 9.50 8.16
CA ALA A 41 -4.94 10.04 6.83
C ALA A 41 -4.63 9.00 5.76
N THR A 42 -5.58 8.75 4.89
CA THR A 42 -5.42 7.74 3.84
C THR A 42 -6.08 8.16 2.53
N ALA A 43 -5.35 8.03 1.42
CA ALA A 43 -5.89 8.25 0.09
C ALA A 43 -7.08 7.32 -0.28
N LYS A 44 -7.39 6.31 0.58
CA LYS A 44 -8.62 5.52 0.45
C LYS A 44 -9.87 6.37 0.58
N HIS A 45 -9.82 7.46 1.35
CA HIS A 45 -10.84 8.50 1.40
C HIS A 45 -10.43 9.67 0.49
N PRO A 46 -10.67 9.57 -0.84
CA PRO A 46 -10.05 10.45 -1.83
C PRO A 46 -10.49 11.90 -1.70
N ARG A 47 -11.73 12.15 -1.28
CA ARG A 47 -12.24 13.50 -1.06
C ARG A 47 -11.36 14.33 -0.11
N LEU A 48 -10.81 13.68 0.92
CA LEU A 48 -9.98 14.34 1.93
C LEU A 48 -8.48 14.23 1.64
N TRP A 49 -8.01 13.06 1.14
CA TRP A 49 -6.61 12.68 1.24
C TRP A 49 -5.94 12.25 -0.07
N ARG A 50 -6.62 12.36 -1.26
CA ARG A 50 -6.01 11.98 -2.53
C ARG A 50 -4.71 12.71 -2.83
N ASP A 51 -4.58 13.95 -2.32
CA ASP A 51 -3.41 14.78 -2.58
C ASP A 51 -2.14 14.25 -1.89
N LEU A 52 -2.26 13.33 -0.92
CA LEU A 52 -1.11 12.61 -0.38
C LEU A 52 -0.35 11.81 -1.47
N LEU A 53 -1.02 11.38 -2.54
CA LEU A 53 -0.40 10.69 -3.67
C LEU A 53 0.42 11.59 -4.60
N LYS A 54 0.46 12.90 -4.34
CA LYS A 54 1.33 13.86 -5.02
C LYS A 54 2.68 14.04 -4.31
N TYR A 55 2.75 13.66 -3.02
CA TYR A 55 3.99 13.66 -2.24
C TYR A 55 4.75 12.37 -2.50
N SER A 56 6.07 12.43 -2.42
CA SER A 56 6.92 11.24 -2.42
C SER A 56 7.69 11.12 -1.11
N ALA A 57 8.02 9.88 -0.75
CA ALA A 57 8.84 9.59 0.40
C ALA A 57 9.94 8.59 0.06
N THR A 58 11.14 8.86 0.54
CA THR A 58 12.32 8.01 0.37
C THR A 58 13.01 7.79 1.71
N VAL A 59 13.95 6.85 1.76
CA VAL A 59 14.83 6.67 2.93
C VAL A 59 16.24 7.06 2.53
N ASP A 60 16.75 8.11 3.16
CA ASP A 60 18.12 8.59 2.98
C ASP A 60 18.87 8.58 4.33
N GLY A 61 20.07 8.01 4.37
CA GLY A 61 20.84 7.88 5.61
C GLY A 61 20.10 7.18 6.77
N GLY A 62 19.04 6.41 6.47
CA GLY A 62 18.19 5.78 7.48
C GLY A 62 17.03 6.63 7.99
N GLN A 63 16.91 7.87 7.53
CA GLN A 63 15.82 8.78 7.84
C GLN A 63 14.77 8.78 6.73
N VAL A 64 13.51 9.03 7.08
CA VAL A 64 12.42 9.15 6.11
C VAL A 64 12.34 10.61 5.66
N VAL A 65 12.50 10.83 4.37
CA VAL A 65 12.49 12.15 3.74
C VAL A 65 11.24 12.28 2.89
N ILE A 66 10.45 13.34 3.14
CA ILE A 66 9.23 13.68 2.40
C ILE A 66 9.54 14.80 1.41
N THR A 67 9.15 14.62 0.16
CA THR A 67 9.21 15.64 -0.88
C THR A 67 7.80 16.03 -1.30
N SER A 68 7.51 17.33 -1.22
CA SER A 68 6.23 17.92 -1.60
C SER A 68 6.16 18.24 -3.10
N PRO A 69 4.96 18.19 -3.70
CA PRO A 69 4.75 18.71 -5.05
C PRO A 69 5.06 20.23 -5.17
N ALA A 70 5.06 20.98 -4.06
CA ALA A 70 5.49 22.39 -4.02
C ALA A 70 7.00 22.56 -4.01
N GLY A 71 7.79 21.47 -4.00
CA GLY A 71 9.24 21.50 -4.17
C GLY A 71 10.08 21.53 -2.90
N TRP A 72 9.50 21.54 -1.70
CA TRP A 72 10.28 21.38 -0.47
C TRP A 72 10.57 19.90 -0.16
N THR A 73 11.66 19.67 0.53
CA THR A 73 12.07 18.35 1.01
C THR A 73 12.45 18.45 2.48
N LEU A 74 11.84 17.63 3.35
CA LEU A 74 12.08 17.63 4.79
C LEU A 74 12.17 16.20 5.33
N ASP A 75 12.98 16.03 6.38
CA ASP A 75 12.92 14.84 7.22
C ASP A 75 11.54 14.75 7.88
N ALA A 76 10.96 13.54 7.92
CA ALA A 76 9.68 13.29 8.60
C ALA A 76 9.72 13.60 10.11
N ALA A 77 10.91 13.65 10.71
CA ALA A 77 11.13 14.04 12.10
C ALA A 77 11.44 15.55 12.27
N SER A 78 11.43 16.33 11.18
CA SER A 78 11.66 17.78 11.26
C SER A 78 10.53 18.47 12.03
N PRO A 79 10.83 19.43 12.93
CA PRO A 79 9.81 20.18 13.65
C PRO A 79 8.92 21.04 12.74
N ASP A 80 9.34 21.29 11.50
CA ASP A 80 8.62 22.12 10.53
C ASP A 80 7.66 21.30 9.66
N VAL A 81 7.76 19.96 9.65
CA VAL A 81 7.03 19.09 8.70
C VAL A 81 5.52 19.15 8.89
N ASP A 82 5.05 19.14 10.13
CA ASP A 82 3.62 19.21 10.46
C ASP A 82 2.98 20.52 9.95
N GLY A 83 3.66 21.63 10.18
CA GLY A 83 3.20 22.94 9.71
C GLY A 83 3.15 23.06 8.19
N ARG A 84 4.18 22.52 7.50
CA ARG A 84 4.22 22.49 6.04
C ARG A 84 3.11 21.62 5.43
N LEU A 85 2.95 20.40 5.93
CA LEU A 85 1.91 19.50 5.49
C LEU A 85 0.51 20.08 5.77
N SER A 86 0.29 20.65 6.96
CA SER A 86 -0.99 21.25 7.33
C SER A 86 -1.37 22.40 6.39
N ALA A 87 -0.41 23.26 6.07
CA ALA A 87 -0.64 24.40 5.16
C ALA A 87 -1.02 23.95 3.75
N GLU A 88 -0.34 22.93 3.20
CA GLU A 88 -0.60 22.44 1.84
C GLU A 88 -1.85 21.57 1.75
N LEU A 89 -2.12 20.75 2.76
CA LEU A 89 -3.31 19.88 2.79
C LEU A 89 -4.59 20.63 3.21
N GLY A 90 -4.46 21.87 3.72
CA GLY A 90 -5.58 22.67 4.19
C GLY A 90 -6.27 22.11 5.44
N ARG A 91 -5.58 21.28 6.21
CA ARG A 91 -6.05 20.60 7.43
C ARG A 91 -4.92 20.49 8.43
N VAL A 92 -5.22 20.64 9.71
CA VAL A 92 -4.21 20.46 10.76
C VAL A 92 -3.86 18.97 10.87
N VAL A 93 -2.61 18.65 10.62
CA VAL A 93 -2.10 17.28 10.65
C VAL A 93 -0.79 17.21 11.43
N HIS A 94 -0.44 16.02 11.88
CA HIS A 94 0.87 15.72 12.44
C HIS A 94 1.43 14.41 11.89
N VAL A 95 2.74 14.30 11.83
CA VAL A 95 3.46 13.09 11.43
C VAL A 95 3.59 12.16 12.63
N ALA A 96 3.26 10.88 12.43
CA ALA A 96 3.44 9.84 13.43
C ALA A 96 4.40 8.75 12.91
N THR A 97 5.30 8.28 13.78
CA THR A 97 6.30 7.24 13.48
C THR A 97 5.97 5.89 14.11
N ASP A 98 4.99 5.87 15.01
CA ASP A 98 4.49 4.67 15.67
C ASP A 98 2.98 4.63 15.57
N ARG A 99 2.45 3.52 15.07
CA ARG A 99 1.02 3.30 14.97
C ARG A 99 0.44 3.03 16.35
N PRO A 100 -0.50 3.87 16.84
CA PRO A 100 -1.21 3.60 18.08
C PRO A 100 -2.02 2.30 17.99
N ASP A 101 -2.25 1.66 19.11
CA ASP A 101 -3.21 0.55 19.20
C ASP A 101 -4.60 1.04 18.80
N GLY A 102 -5.32 0.23 18.01
CA GLY A 102 -6.63 0.59 17.49
C GLY A 102 -6.64 1.72 16.46
N ALA A 103 -5.50 2.03 15.84
CA ALA A 103 -5.42 3.05 14.78
C ALA A 103 -6.36 2.70 13.62
N THR A 104 -7.17 3.67 13.21
CA THR A 104 -8.21 3.48 12.20
C THR A 104 -8.06 4.41 11.02
N VAL A 105 -8.65 4.01 9.90
CA VAL A 105 -8.77 4.78 8.66
C VAL A 105 -10.22 4.80 8.20
N GLU A 106 -10.60 5.83 7.47
CA GLU A 106 -11.86 5.84 6.71
C GLU A 106 -11.64 5.24 5.32
N ARG A 107 -12.56 4.35 4.93
CA ARG A 107 -12.55 3.70 3.62
C ARG A 107 -13.95 3.69 3.02
N PRO A 108 -14.24 4.57 2.06
CA PRO A 108 -15.39 4.47 1.19
C PRO A 108 -15.37 3.18 0.35
N ASP A 109 -16.55 2.72 -0.04
CA ASP A 109 -16.64 1.65 -1.04
C ASP A 109 -16.06 2.14 -2.38
N PRO A 110 -15.17 1.37 -3.03
CA PRO A 110 -14.59 1.79 -4.30
C PRO A 110 -15.61 1.91 -5.43
N GLU A 111 -16.72 1.18 -5.38
CA GLU A 111 -17.79 1.27 -6.38
C GLU A 111 -18.53 2.60 -6.24
N ASP A 112 -18.80 3.05 -5.03
CA ASP A 112 -19.42 4.37 -4.77
C ASP A 112 -18.50 5.51 -5.25
N VAL A 113 -17.20 5.43 -4.95
CA VAL A 113 -16.21 6.41 -5.43
C VAL A 113 -16.12 6.43 -6.97
N LEU A 114 -16.25 5.26 -7.62
CA LEU A 114 -16.26 5.17 -9.08
C LEU A 114 -17.53 5.73 -9.71
N ALA A 115 -18.67 5.59 -9.03
CA ALA A 115 -19.97 6.07 -9.50
C ALA A 115 -20.14 7.58 -9.28
N GLU A 116 -19.86 8.04 -8.06
CA GLU A 116 -20.15 9.41 -7.64
C GLU A 116 -18.98 10.39 -7.88
N GLY A 117 -17.76 9.84 -8.02
CA GLY A 117 -16.54 10.62 -8.21
C GLY A 117 -15.75 10.88 -6.93
N VAL A 118 -14.48 11.30 -7.12
CA VAL A 118 -13.51 11.44 -6.00
C VAL A 118 -13.76 12.63 -5.09
N GLU A 119 -14.60 13.59 -5.52
CA GLU A 119 -15.00 14.76 -4.74
C GLU A 119 -16.29 14.52 -3.95
N ALA A 120 -17.00 13.45 -4.25
CA ALA A 120 -18.31 13.19 -3.65
C ALA A 120 -18.19 12.82 -2.16
N ALA A 121 -19.18 13.20 -1.39
CA ALA A 121 -19.33 12.79 0.01
C ALA A 121 -20.03 11.42 0.06
N VAL A 122 -19.27 10.36 -0.19
CA VAL A 122 -19.78 8.99 -0.09
C VAL A 122 -19.59 8.43 1.32
N PRO A 123 -20.47 7.52 1.79
CA PRO A 123 -20.31 6.88 3.08
C PRO A 123 -18.95 6.15 3.18
N ALA A 124 -18.30 6.21 4.34
CA ALA A 124 -17.04 5.55 4.59
C ALA A 124 -17.12 4.66 5.83
N ALA A 125 -16.63 3.45 5.72
CA ALA A 125 -16.43 2.58 6.88
C ALA A 125 -15.15 2.98 7.61
N THR A 126 -15.19 2.98 8.94
CA THR A 126 -13.99 3.11 9.78
C THR A 126 -13.41 1.73 10.02
N LEU A 127 -12.17 1.53 9.63
CA LEU A 127 -11.49 0.23 9.70
C LEU A 127 -10.18 0.35 10.47
N GLU A 128 -9.94 -0.59 11.37
CA GLU A 128 -8.65 -0.75 12.02
C GLU A 128 -7.59 -1.22 11.02
N ILE A 129 -6.36 -0.72 11.15
CA ILE A 129 -5.23 -1.07 10.28
C ILE A 129 -4.17 -1.87 11.04
N GLY A 130 -3.38 -2.65 10.28
CA GLY A 130 -2.24 -3.40 10.81
C GLY A 130 -2.61 -4.61 11.65
N MET A 131 -3.86 -5.09 11.60
CA MET A 131 -4.33 -6.24 12.40
C MET A 131 -3.57 -7.54 12.13
N GLY A 132 -3.06 -7.73 10.91
CA GLY A 132 -2.26 -8.89 10.51
C GLY A 132 -0.73 -8.64 10.55
N THR A 133 -0.27 -7.62 11.30
CA THR A 133 1.14 -7.23 11.32
C THR A 133 1.61 -7.00 12.75
N PRO A 134 2.70 -7.65 13.18
CA PRO A 134 3.36 -7.29 14.43
C PRO A 134 4.05 -5.92 14.32
N GLY A 135 4.18 -5.24 15.45
CA GLY A 135 4.83 -3.92 15.52
C GLY A 135 3.92 -2.76 15.15
N THR A 136 4.52 -1.61 14.88
CA THR A 136 3.86 -0.29 14.82
C THR A 136 3.82 0.32 13.43
N THR A 137 4.02 -0.46 12.36
CA THR A 137 3.92 0.03 10.98
C THR A 137 2.46 0.33 10.59
N PHE A 138 2.28 1.33 9.74
CA PHE A 138 0.96 1.76 9.27
C PHE A 138 0.48 1.01 8.02
N VAL A 139 0.82 -0.27 7.89
CA VAL A 139 0.29 -1.12 6.82
C VAL A 139 -1.22 -1.30 6.96
N ASP A 140 -1.90 -1.63 5.87
CA ASP A 140 -3.35 -1.78 5.91
C ASP A 140 -3.78 -3.04 6.64
N TYR A 141 -3.10 -4.16 6.40
CA TYR A 141 -3.43 -5.46 7.00
C TYR A 141 -2.16 -6.23 7.36
N ALA A 142 -1.45 -6.81 6.40
CA ALA A 142 -0.27 -7.64 6.61
C ALA A 142 1.04 -6.93 6.20
N PRO A 143 2.20 -7.44 6.65
CA PRO A 143 3.49 -6.78 6.52
C PRO A 143 3.92 -6.50 5.08
N LEU A 144 3.57 -7.39 4.15
CA LEU A 144 3.96 -7.29 2.74
C LEU A 144 2.77 -7.43 1.81
N HIS A 145 2.82 -6.69 0.72
CA HIS A 145 1.94 -6.84 -0.43
C HIS A 145 2.75 -7.23 -1.66
N LEU A 146 2.32 -8.28 -2.34
CA LEU A 146 2.94 -8.75 -3.58
C LEU A 146 1.88 -8.90 -4.69
N ILE A 147 2.31 -8.78 -5.94
CA ILE A 147 1.48 -8.94 -7.14
C ILE A 147 2.31 -9.59 -8.24
N THR A 148 1.68 -10.41 -9.08
CA THR A 148 2.36 -11.07 -10.21
C THR A 148 2.35 -10.20 -11.47
N SER A 149 3.33 -10.41 -12.36
CA SER A 149 3.35 -9.79 -13.68
C SER A 149 2.12 -10.21 -14.50
N ALA A 150 1.70 -11.47 -14.43
CA ALA A 150 0.50 -11.96 -15.11
C ALA A 150 -0.78 -11.20 -14.70
N THR A 151 -0.93 -10.89 -13.42
CA THR A 151 -2.05 -10.07 -12.92
C THR A 151 -1.93 -8.63 -13.41
N LEU A 152 -0.73 -8.04 -13.40
CA LEU A 152 -0.50 -6.68 -13.90
C LEU A 152 -0.79 -6.55 -15.39
N ASP A 153 -0.40 -7.53 -16.20
CA ASP A 153 -0.69 -7.57 -17.64
C ASP A 153 -2.21 -7.63 -17.90
N GLU A 154 -2.94 -8.42 -17.11
CA GLU A 154 -4.40 -8.53 -17.21
C GLU A 154 -5.13 -7.24 -16.86
N VAL A 155 -4.75 -6.58 -15.78
CA VAL A 155 -5.37 -5.30 -15.38
C VAL A 155 -4.92 -4.14 -16.28
N GLY A 156 -3.74 -4.23 -16.86
CA GLY A 156 -3.22 -3.31 -17.87
C GLY A 156 -3.04 -1.88 -17.37
N VAL A 157 -2.52 -1.73 -16.15
CA VAL A 157 -2.14 -0.44 -15.54
C VAL A 157 -0.83 -0.58 -14.79
N GLU A 158 -0.23 0.54 -14.43
CA GLU A 158 1.06 0.61 -13.76
C GLU A 158 0.99 -0.01 -12.35
N HIS A 159 1.95 -0.88 -12.01
CA HIS A 159 2.00 -1.59 -10.73
C HIS A 159 2.04 -0.65 -9.52
N VAL A 160 2.64 0.54 -9.65
CA VAL A 160 2.74 1.53 -8.57
C VAL A 160 1.38 1.97 -8.03
N ARG A 161 0.30 1.84 -8.83
CA ARG A 161 -1.07 2.13 -8.39
C ARG A 161 -1.56 1.17 -7.31
N TYR A 162 -1.12 -0.08 -7.38
CA TYR A 162 -1.43 -1.13 -6.40
C TYR A 162 -0.50 -1.11 -5.19
N ARG A 163 0.62 -0.35 -5.27
CA ARG A 163 1.59 -0.14 -4.18
C ARG A 163 2.15 -1.45 -3.62
N PRO A 164 2.59 -2.41 -4.47
CA PRO A 164 3.19 -3.65 -3.99
C PRO A 164 4.61 -3.42 -3.47
N ASN A 165 5.02 -4.21 -2.47
CA ASN A 165 6.43 -4.31 -2.09
C ASN A 165 7.20 -5.16 -3.09
N LEU A 166 6.59 -6.26 -3.54
CA LEU A 166 7.19 -7.19 -4.49
C LEU A 166 6.32 -7.30 -5.75
N VAL A 167 6.93 -7.15 -6.91
CA VAL A 167 6.36 -7.57 -8.19
C VAL A 167 7.10 -8.85 -8.56
N LEU A 168 6.34 -9.95 -8.71
CA LEU A 168 6.86 -11.26 -9.03
C LEU A 168 6.70 -11.52 -10.52
N GLU A 169 7.82 -11.67 -11.21
CA GLU A 169 7.82 -12.10 -12.62
C GLU A 169 7.33 -13.55 -12.71
N THR A 170 6.41 -13.82 -13.60
CA THR A 170 5.84 -15.14 -13.84
C THR A 170 6.18 -15.64 -15.24
N PRO A 171 6.32 -16.97 -15.46
CA PRO A 171 6.52 -17.52 -16.78
C PRO A 171 5.42 -17.10 -17.76
N PRO A 172 5.72 -16.98 -19.06
CA PRO A 172 4.72 -16.75 -20.10
C PRO A 172 3.59 -17.79 -20.04
N GLY A 173 2.35 -17.32 -20.16
CA GLY A 173 1.15 -18.17 -20.10
C GLY A 173 0.65 -18.47 -18.67
N THR A 174 1.27 -17.90 -17.65
CA THR A 174 0.72 -17.98 -16.29
C THR A 174 -0.65 -17.29 -16.26
N PRO A 175 -1.69 -17.95 -15.70
CA PRO A 175 -2.99 -17.32 -15.55
C PRO A 175 -2.94 -16.05 -14.69
N PRO A 176 -3.72 -15.00 -15.03
CA PRO A 176 -3.84 -13.84 -14.16
C PRO A 176 -4.48 -14.24 -12.82
N PHE A 177 -4.18 -13.49 -11.79
CA PHE A 177 -4.68 -13.68 -10.43
C PHE A 177 -4.29 -15.03 -9.79
N VAL A 178 -3.26 -15.70 -10.33
CA VAL A 178 -2.76 -16.98 -9.82
C VAL A 178 -2.36 -16.91 -8.35
N GLU A 179 -1.97 -15.75 -7.86
CA GLU A 179 -1.63 -15.52 -6.46
C GLU A 179 -2.81 -15.72 -5.50
N ASN A 180 -4.06 -15.77 -5.96
CA ASN A 180 -5.21 -16.15 -5.14
C ASN A 180 -5.10 -17.61 -4.65
N ASP A 181 -4.54 -18.50 -5.48
CA ASP A 181 -4.37 -19.91 -5.19
C ASP A 181 -3.19 -20.21 -4.26
N TRP A 182 -2.43 -19.16 -3.91
CA TRP A 182 -1.25 -19.28 -3.04
C TRP A 182 -1.59 -19.08 -1.55
N VAL A 183 -2.82 -18.74 -1.22
CA VAL A 183 -3.25 -18.53 0.17
C VAL A 183 -2.96 -19.77 1.01
N GLY A 184 -2.28 -19.58 2.15
CA GLY A 184 -1.82 -20.63 3.04
C GLY A 184 -0.49 -21.28 2.63
N ARG A 185 0.02 -21.02 1.44
CA ARG A 185 1.30 -21.56 0.95
C ARG A 185 2.46 -20.65 1.30
N GLU A 186 3.67 -21.19 1.19
CA GLU A 186 4.92 -20.50 1.47
C GLU A 186 5.65 -20.14 0.17
N LEU A 187 6.11 -18.89 0.10
CA LEU A 187 7.02 -18.39 -0.93
C LEU A 187 8.42 -18.31 -0.35
N HIS A 188 9.34 -19.09 -0.89
CA HIS A 188 10.75 -18.98 -0.61
C HIS A 188 11.37 -17.98 -1.57
N VAL A 189 11.95 -16.90 -1.05
CA VAL A 189 12.52 -15.80 -1.83
C VAL A 189 14.03 -15.72 -1.57
N GLY A 190 14.81 -15.93 -2.61
CA GLY A 190 16.26 -16.03 -2.48
C GLY A 190 16.68 -17.17 -1.56
N GLU A 191 17.77 -16.94 -0.82
CA GLU A 191 18.39 -17.98 0.00
C GLU A 191 17.70 -18.22 1.35
N TRP A 192 17.15 -17.14 1.96
CA TRP A 192 16.78 -17.20 3.38
C TRP A 192 15.35 -16.77 3.70
N THR A 193 14.72 -15.97 2.86
CA THR A 193 13.43 -15.38 3.22
C THR A 193 12.28 -16.33 2.89
N VAL A 194 11.39 -16.53 3.86
CA VAL A 194 10.17 -17.32 3.69
C VAL A 194 8.97 -16.45 4.06
N LEU A 195 8.06 -16.32 3.13
CA LEU A 195 6.81 -15.58 3.26
C LEU A 195 5.64 -16.56 3.22
N ARG A 196 4.63 -16.38 4.06
CA ARG A 196 3.35 -17.12 3.97
C ARG A 196 2.28 -16.22 3.41
N ILE A 197 1.62 -16.66 2.34
CA ILE A 197 0.52 -15.92 1.75
C ILE A 197 -0.70 -16.01 2.66
N SER A 198 -1.19 -14.87 3.13
CA SER A 198 -2.27 -14.82 4.12
C SER A 198 -3.65 -14.70 3.49
N VAL A 199 -3.87 -13.67 2.66
CA VAL A 199 -5.16 -13.45 1.99
C VAL A 199 -4.96 -12.71 0.66
N PRO A 200 -5.89 -12.85 -0.31
CA PRO A 200 -5.93 -11.97 -1.48
C PRO A 200 -6.07 -10.51 -1.04
N THR A 201 -5.50 -9.57 -1.79
CA THR A 201 -5.54 -8.15 -1.39
C THR A 201 -6.78 -7.45 -1.96
N PRO A 202 -7.76 -7.07 -1.11
CA PRO A 202 -8.93 -6.31 -1.53
C PRO A 202 -8.54 -4.91 -2.02
N ARG A 203 -9.14 -4.47 -3.11
CA ARG A 203 -8.84 -3.16 -3.69
C ARG A 203 -9.84 -2.10 -3.25
N CYS A 204 -9.29 -0.96 -2.83
CA CYS A 204 -10.00 0.28 -2.59
C CYS A 204 -9.91 1.18 -3.83
N SER A 205 -10.38 2.42 -3.74
CA SER A 205 -10.34 3.40 -4.83
C SER A 205 -8.92 3.93 -5.16
N VAL A 206 -7.94 3.77 -4.28
CA VAL A 206 -6.58 4.32 -4.46
C VAL A 206 -5.97 4.03 -5.83
N PRO A 207 -6.02 2.81 -6.39
CA PRO A 207 -5.44 2.54 -7.70
C PRO A 207 -6.03 3.38 -8.84
N THR A 208 -7.23 3.94 -8.67
CA THR A 208 -7.90 4.77 -9.69
C THR A 208 -7.44 6.22 -9.68
N LEU A 209 -6.79 6.66 -8.61
CA LEU A 209 -6.42 8.06 -8.40
C LEU A 209 -5.18 8.45 -9.22
N GLU A 210 -4.88 9.73 -9.24
CA GLU A 210 -3.59 10.24 -9.72
C GLU A 210 -2.46 9.77 -8.78
N HIS A 211 -1.31 9.41 -9.35
CA HIS A 211 -0.11 9.01 -8.62
C HIS A 211 1.08 9.80 -9.17
N GLY A 212 1.40 10.93 -8.54
CA GLY A 212 2.35 11.87 -9.11
C GLY A 212 1.91 12.31 -10.51
N ASP A 213 2.73 12.04 -11.52
CA ASP A 213 2.45 12.40 -12.93
C ASP A 213 1.49 11.40 -13.63
N LEU A 214 1.14 10.29 -13.01
CA LEU A 214 0.22 9.32 -13.60
C LEU A 214 -1.22 9.81 -13.45
N PRO A 215 -1.98 9.94 -14.56
CA PRO A 215 -3.36 10.41 -14.51
C PRO A 215 -4.29 9.40 -13.85
N ARG A 216 -5.49 9.82 -13.52
CA ARG A 216 -6.55 8.92 -13.02
C ARG A 216 -6.78 7.76 -13.98
N SER A 217 -6.96 6.55 -13.42
CA SER A 217 -7.25 5.34 -14.19
C SER A 217 -8.36 4.49 -13.52
N PRO A 218 -9.64 4.78 -13.79
CA PRO A 218 -10.75 3.95 -13.28
C PRO A 218 -10.63 2.46 -13.65
N ARG A 219 -9.91 2.14 -14.74
CA ARG A 219 -9.62 0.78 -15.19
C ARG A 219 -8.97 -0.06 -14.09
N ALA A 220 -8.08 0.54 -13.29
CA ALA A 220 -7.34 -0.15 -12.24
C ALA A 220 -8.24 -0.90 -11.23
N VAL A 221 -9.46 -0.41 -10.98
CA VAL A 221 -10.40 -1.09 -10.09
C VAL A 221 -11.51 -1.78 -10.89
N ARG A 222 -12.00 -1.19 -11.99
CA ARG A 222 -13.02 -1.83 -12.83
C ARG A 222 -12.59 -3.20 -13.37
N ALA A 223 -11.32 -3.37 -13.75
CA ALA A 223 -10.81 -4.65 -14.22
C ALA A 223 -10.96 -5.75 -13.15
N VAL A 224 -10.60 -5.48 -11.90
CA VAL A 224 -10.71 -6.46 -10.82
C VAL A 224 -12.14 -6.64 -10.31
N LEU A 225 -12.97 -5.60 -10.33
CA LEU A 225 -14.40 -5.69 -10.06
C LEU A 225 -15.11 -6.69 -10.99
N THR A 226 -14.70 -6.71 -12.26
CA THR A 226 -15.31 -7.55 -13.29
C THR A 226 -14.71 -8.95 -13.32
N ARG A 227 -13.41 -9.10 -13.06
CA ARG A 227 -12.66 -10.32 -13.38
C ARG A 227 -12.16 -11.11 -12.18
N ASN A 228 -12.06 -10.49 -11.00
CA ASN A 228 -11.49 -11.12 -9.83
C ASN A 228 -12.15 -10.69 -8.53
N ARG A 229 -13.43 -11.08 -8.36
CA ARG A 229 -14.10 -11.01 -7.06
C ARG A 229 -13.98 -12.36 -6.38
N VAL A 230 -13.27 -12.40 -5.26
CA VAL A 230 -13.00 -13.63 -4.53
C VAL A 230 -13.43 -13.50 -3.08
N ASP A 231 -13.73 -14.62 -2.43
CA ASP A 231 -13.98 -14.64 -1.00
C ASP A 231 -12.67 -14.42 -0.25
N VAL A 232 -12.63 -13.35 0.55
CA VAL A 232 -11.50 -13.00 1.38
C VAL A 232 -11.85 -13.36 2.82
N PRO A 233 -11.15 -14.31 3.47
CA PRO A 233 -11.45 -14.74 4.81
C PRO A 233 -11.62 -13.59 5.80
N GLY A 234 -12.78 -13.52 6.45
CA GLY A 234 -13.13 -12.45 7.40
C GLY A 234 -13.63 -11.14 6.77
N PHE A 235 -13.63 -11.01 5.44
CA PHE A 235 -14.01 -9.78 4.74
C PHE A 235 -15.12 -9.97 3.69
N GLY A 236 -15.44 -11.20 3.32
CA GLY A 236 -16.44 -11.52 2.29
C GLY A 236 -15.92 -11.39 0.86
N VAL A 237 -16.83 -11.35 -0.12
CA VAL A 237 -16.50 -11.35 -1.56
C VAL A 237 -16.11 -9.95 -2.01
N LEU A 238 -14.83 -9.76 -2.35
CA LEU A 238 -14.24 -8.47 -2.67
C LEU A 238 -13.43 -8.50 -3.98
N PRO A 239 -13.31 -7.36 -4.69
CA PRO A 239 -12.41 -7.24 -5.83
C PRO A 239 -10.96 -7.24 -5.36
N CYS A 240 -10.14 -8.18 -5.85
CA CYS A 240 -8.77 -8.39 -5.39
C CYS A 240 -7.76 -8.32 -6.53
N ALA A 241 -6.54 -7.87 -6.24
CA ALA A 241 -5.36 -7.99 -7.09
C ALA A 241 -4.10 -8.05 -6.22
N GLY A 242 -3.26 -9.07 -6.45
CA GLY A 242 -2.16 -9.39 -5.57
C GLY A 242 -2.60 -10.04 -4.26
N CYS A 243 -1.68 -10.33 -3.40
CA CYS A 243 -1.93 -10.94 -2.09
C CYS A 243 -1.08 -10.31 -0.99
N TYR A 244 -1.57 -10.41 0.23
CA TYR A 244 -0.82 -10.09 1.43
C TYR A 244 0.01 -11.29 1.88
N ALA A 245 1.15 -11.01 2.50
CA ALA A 245 2.01 -12.04 3.04
C ALA A 245 2.56 -11.66 4.42
N GLU A 246 2.67 -12.67 5.27
CA GLU A 246 3.38 -12.64 6.54
C GLU A 246 4.81 -13.11 6.36
N VAL A 247 5.69 -12.71 7.25
CA VAL A 247 7.10 -13.13 7.23
C VAL A 247 7.30 -14.28 8.21
N VAL A 248 7.51 -15.48 7.68
CA VAL A 248 7.84 -16.69 8.46
C VAL A 248 9.30 -16.68 8.86
N GLN A 249 10.16 -16.35 7.91
CA GLN A 249 11.60 -16.19 8.13
C GLN A 249 12.10 -14.95 7.41
N GLY A 250 12.68 -14.03 8.17
CA GLY A 250 13.25 -12.80 7.65
C GLY A 250 14.61 -13.02 6.99
N GLY A 251 14.99 -12.05 6.16
CA GLY A 251 16.25 -12.06 5.43
C GLY A 251 16.45 -10.80 4.62
N THR A 252 17.40 -10.81 3.70
CA THR A 252 17.57 -9.77 2.69
C THR A 252 17.02 -10.28 1.36
N ILE A 253 16.12 -9.55 0.75
CA ILE A 253 15.58 -9.82 -0.58
C ILE A 253 16.23 -8.86 -1.58
N ARG A 254 16.58 -9.38 -2.77
CA ARG A 254 17.14 -8.61 -3.88
C ARG A 254 16.30 -8.76 -5.13
N VAL A 255 16.33 -7.73 -5.96
CA VAL A 255 15.75 -7.82 -7.31
C VAL A 255 16.53 -8.88 -8.09
N GLY A 256 15.80 -9.84 -8.68
CA GLY A 256 16.37 -10.99 -9.38
C GLY A 256 16.51 -12.25 -8.53
N ASP A 257 16.20 -12.19 -7.24
CA ASP A 257 16.12 -13.40 -6.41
C ASP A 257 15.07 -14.37 -6.98
N GLU A 258 15.43 -15.65 -6.98
CA GLU A 258 14.49 -16.70 -7.36
C GLU A 258 13.38 -16.83 -6.33
N VAL A 259 12.15 -17.06 -6.82
CA VAL A 259 10.97 -17.26 -5.97
C VAL A 259 10.39 -18.63 -6.24
N THR A 260 10.27 -19.44 -5.20
CA THR A 260 9.72 -20.81 -5.28
C THR A 260 8.49 -20.92 -4.37
N LEU A 261 7.38 -21.38 -4.92
CA LEU A 261 6.14 -21.66 -4.18
C LEU A 261 6.16 -23.09 -3.63
N ARG A 262 5.89 -23.25 -2.33
CA ARG A 262 5.84 -24.55 -1.65
C ARG A 262 4.53 -24.79 -0.90
#